data_e293fe0e5ce6696f6b9a72fa508220a4
#
_entry.id   e293fe0e5ce6696f6b9a72fa508220a4
#
_cell.length_a   1.000
_cell.length_b   1.000
_cell.length_c   1.000
_cell.angle_alpha   90.00
_cell.angle_beta   90.00
_cell.angle_gamma   90.00
#
_symmetry.space_group_name_H-M   'P 1'
#
loop_
_entity.id
_entity.type
_entity.pdbx_description
1 polymer ?
#
loop_
_entity_poly.entity_id
_entity_poly.type
_entity_poly.pdbx_seq_one_letter_code
_entity_poly.pdbx_strand_id
1 'polypeptide(L)'
;AIALLMCGAIWTVFSLWGHDSNISHEMVDHLGDTCEILVFLIGAMTIVDLIDTHGGFNVITDHITTRNKHKLMWLLAIITFFMSAALDNMTTTIIMVMLLRRIIADQKERWIFASLIVIAANSGGAWSPIGDVTTIMLWMRGNVTSGLLVAKLFLPALVSVIIPTAIACRYIPDENAHPEKLDTAPKLPPVSYTHLRAHETTL
;
A
#
# COMPACT_ATOMS: atom_id res chain seq x y z
N ALA A 1 12.85 -1.01 18.94
CA ALA A 1 13.26 -1.41 20.28
C ALA A 1 13.43 -0.19 21.22
N ILE A 2 14.25 0.83 20.87
CA ILE A 2 14.52 2.00 21.73
C ILE A 2 13.25 2.79 22.04
N ALA A 3 12.39 3.06 21.03
CA ALA A 3 11.14 3.79 21.22
C ALA A 3 10.17 3.05 22.16
N LEU A 4 10.10 1.72 22.06
CA LEU A 4 9.28 0.88 22.95
C LEU A 4 9.80 0.90 24.39
N LEU A 5 11.14 0.86 24.58
CA LEU A 5 11.76 0.95 25.89
C LEU A 5 11.55 2.34 26.52
N MET A 6 11.67 3.41 25.73
CA MET A 6 11.39 4.77 26.21
C MET A 6 9.92 4.98 26.56
N CYS A 7 8.98 4.49 25.72
CA CYS A 7 7.57 4.52 26.03
C CYS A 7 7.25 3.75 27.31
N GLY A 8 7.79 2.54 27.47
CA GLY A 8 7.64 1.73 28.69
C GLY A 8 8.23 2.43 29.91
N ALA A 9 9.41 3.05 29.81
CA ALA A 9 10.02 3.82 30.90
C ALA A 9 9.20 5.06 31.28
N ILE A 10 8.69 5.81 30.31
CA ILE A 10 7.82 6.97 30.59
C ILE A 10 6.53 6.53 31.30
N TRP A 11 5.90 5.45 30.82
CA TRP A 11 4.68 4.90 31.43
C TRP A 11 4.93 4.37 32.83
N THR A 12 6.04 3.68 33.09
CA THR A 12 6.38 3.21 34.45
C THR A 12 6.65 4.37 35.40
N VAL A 13 7.33 5.40 34.97
CA VAL A 13 7.55 6.62 35.77
C VAL A 13 6.21 7.31 36.07
N PHE A 14 5.32 7.43 35.08
CA PHE A 14 4.01 8.05 35.26
C PHE A 14 3.09 7.24 36.19
N SER A 15 3.14 5.91 36.08
CA SER A 15 2.40 4.97 36.96
C SER A 15 2.91 5.00 38.41
N LEU A 16 4.21 5.17 38.61
CA LEU A 16 4.78 5.24 39.96
C LEU A 16 4.57 6.60 40.64
N TRP A 17 4.43 7.68 39.87
CA TRP A 17 4.25 9.03 40.39
C TRP A 17 2.79 9.46 40.50
N GLY A 18 1.90 8.85 39.73
CA GLY A 18 0.46 9.08 39.77
C GLY A 18 -0.19 8.24 40.86
N HIS A 19 -0.72 8.90 41.88
CA HIS A 19 -1.46 8.26 43.00
C HIS A 19 -2.90 7.82 42.63
N ASP A 20 -3.26 7.88 41.31
CA ASP A 20 -4.60 7.55 40.85
C ASP A 20 -4.70 6.08 40.40
N SER A 21 -5.55 5.32 41.10
CA SER A 21 -5.90 3.93 40.75
C SER A 21 -6.57 3.77 39.36
N ASN A 22 -6.94 4.87 38.70
CA ASN A 22 -7.54 4.87 37.36
C ASN A 22 -6.54 4.70 36.23
N ILE A 23 -5.25 4.97 36.45
CA ILE A 23 -4.21 4.90 35.39
C ILE A 23 -4.06 3.50 34.82
N SER A 24 -4.22 2.46 35.65
CA SER A 24 -4.16 1.07 35.19
C SER A 24 -5.35 0.69 34.30
N HIS A 25 -6.54 1.22 34.59
CA HIS A 25 -7.73 1.03 33.76
C HIS A 25 -7.62 1.74 32.42
N GLU A 26 -7.23 3.00 32.41
CA GLU A 26 -7.00 3.75 31.17
C GLU A 26 -5.93 3.09 30.28
N MET A 27 -4.87 2.55 30.90
CA MET A 27 -3.84 1.84 30.14
C MET A 27 -4.35 0.55 29.50
N VAL A 28 -5.20 -0.22 30.22
CA VAL A 28 -5.80 -1.44 29.68
C VAL A 28 -6.78 -1.10 28.56
N ASP A 29 -7.57 -0.05 28.71
CA ASP A 29 -8.52 0.40 27.68
C ASP A 29 -7.79 0.84 26.41
N HIS A 30 -6.74 1.67 26.52
CA HIS A 30 -5.91 2.06 25.37
C HIS A 30 -5.17 0.90 24.72
N LEU A 31 -4.75 -0.09 25.51
CA LEU A 31 -4.13 -1.31 25.00
C LEU A 31 -5.17 -2.16 24.25
N GLY A 32 -6.39 -2.25 24.79
CA GLY A 32 -7.52 -2.91 24.15
C GLY A 32 -7.84 -2.32 22.78
N ASP A 33 -8.02 -1.00 22.71
CA ASP A 33 -8.25 -0.26 21.46
C ASP A 33 -7.15 -0.51 20.44
N THR A 34 -5.89 -0.50 20.89
CA THR A 34 -4.75 -0.75 20.00
C THR A 34 -4.73 -2.19 19.49
N CYS A 35 -5.02 -3.16 20.36
CA CYS A 35 -5.11 -4.58 19.98
C CYS A 35 -6.23 -4.83 18.96
N GLU A 36 -7.39 -4.19 19.14
CA GLU A 36 -8.51 -4.30 18.20
C GLU A 36 -8.11 -3.85 16.80
N ILE A 37 -7.45 -2.69 16.70
CA ILE A 37 -6.94 -2.16 15.42
C ILE A 37 -5.92 -3.13 14.80
N LEU A 38 -4.99 -3.65 15.60
CA LEU A 38 -3.97 -4.60 15.12
C LEU A 38 -4.58 -5.89 14.59
N VAL A 39 -5.56 -6.46 15.31
CA VAL A 39 -6.26 -7.68 14.87
C VAL A 39 -7.00 -7.43 13.56
N PHE A 40 -7.68 -6.28 13.44
CA PHE A 40 -8.34 -5.89 12.20
C PHE A 40 -7.34 -5.75 11.04
N LEU A 41 -6.22 -5.07 11.25
CA LEU A 41 -5.19 -4.88 10.23
C LEU A 41 -4.58 -6.22 9.78
N ILE A 42 -4.26 -7.12 10.71
CA ILE A 42 -3.73 -8.45 10.39
C ILE A 42 -4.74 -9.22 9.53
N GLY A 43 -6.02 -9.21 9.91
CA GLY A 43 -7.08 -9.87 9.14
C GLY A 43 -7.24 -9.30 7.74
N ALA A 44 -7.31 -7.98 7.63
CA ALA A 44 -7.44 -7.28 6.35
C ALA A 44 -6.23 -7.55 5.43
N MET A 45 -5.01 -7.41 5.95
CA MET A 45 -3.78 -7.68 5.20
C MET A 45 -3.68 -9.14 4.75
N THR A 46 -4.09 -10.09 5.60
CA THR A 46 -4.11 -11.52 5.23
C THR A 46 -5.05 -11.79 4.06
N ILE A 47 -6.23 -11.15 4.04
CA ILE A 47 -7.18 -11.28 2.93
C ILE A 47 -6.60 -10.69 1.64
N VAL A 48 -6.00 -9.51 1.72
CA VAL A 48 -5.35 -8.85 0.57
C VAL A 48 -4.21 -9.68 0.02
N ASP A 49 -3.34 -10.21 0.87
CA ASP A 49 -2.23 -11.08 0.50
C ASP A 49 -2.72 -12.39 -0.17
N LEU A 50 -3.81 -12.95 0.34
CA LEU A 50 -4.45 -14.13 -0.26
C LEU A 50 -4.99 -13.83 -1.67
N ILE A 51 -5.59 -12.67 -1.88
CA ILE A 51 -6.07 -12.24 -3.19
C ILE A 51 -4.89 -12.04 -4.16
N ASP A 52 -3.81 -11.42 -3.69
CA ASP A 52 -2.60 -11.20 -4.50
C ASP A 52 -1.91 -12.51 -4.90
N THR A 53 -1.72 -13.43 -3.96
CA THR A 53 -1.11 -14.74 -4.22
C THR A 53 -1.90 -15.58 -5.23
N HIS A 54 -3.22 -15.39 -5.31
CA HIS A 54 -4.08 -16.04 -6.31
C HIS A 54 -4.21 -15.25 -7.61
N GLY A 55 -3.42 -14.18 -7.78
CA GLY A 55 -3.42 -13.37 -8.99
C GLY A 55 -4.69 -12.53 -9.18
N GLY A 56 -5.43 -12.24 -8.11
CA GLY A 56 -6.66 -11.45 -8.18
C GLY A 56 -6.44 -10.06 -8.80
N PHE A 57 -5.27 -9.48 -8.65
CA PHE A 57 -4.93 -8.18 -9.24
C PHE A 57 -4.44 -8.27 -10.69
N ASN A 58 -4.10 -9.46 -11.18
CA ASN A 58 -3.72 -9.65 -12.59
C ASN A 58 -4.88 -9.27 -13.52
N VAL A 59 -6.12 -9.50 -13.11
CA VAL A 59 -7.31 -9.09 -13.87
C VAL A 59 -7.29 -7.59 -14.18
N ILE A 60 -6.85 -6.76 -13.23
CA ILE A 60 -6.76 -5.31 -13.41
C ILE A 60 -5.55 -4.96 -14.30
N THR A 61 -4.42 -5.61 -14.07
CA THR A 61 -3.16 -5.32 -14.76
C THR A 61 -3.16 -5.79 -16.21
N ASP A 62 -3.83 -6.89 -16.52
CA ASP A 62 -3.91 -7.45 -17.86
C ASP A 62 -4.76 -6.59 -18.82
N HIS A 63 -5.66 -5.77 -18.29
CA HIS A 63 -6.47 -4.84 -19.08
C HIS A 63 -5.71 -3.55 -19.46
N ILE A 64 -4.49 -3.33 -18.94
CA ILE A 64 -3.67 -2.16 -19.28
C ILE A 64 -2.88 -2.42 -20.55
N THR A 65 -3.55 -2.32 -21.69
CA THR A 65 -2.96 -2.52 -23.04
C THR A 65 -2.53 -1.21 -23.71
N THR A 66 -2.82 -0.07 -23.11
CA THR A 66 -2.58 1.25 -23.69
C THR A 66 -1.08 1.57 -23.72
N ARG A 67 -0.56 1.86 -24.92
CA ARG A 67 0.84 2.23 -25.13
C ARG A 67 1.09 3.75 -25.10
N ASN A 68 0.06 4.57 -25.31
CA ASN A 68 0.19 6.02 -25.26
C ASN A 68 0.46 6.47 -23.82
N LYS A 69 1.58 7.17 -23.57
CA LYS A 69 2.06 7.55 -22.23
C LYS A 69 1.05 8.42 -21.47
N HIS A 70 0.42 9.39 -22.13
CA HIS A 70 -0.56 10.25 -21.47
C HIS A 70 -1.81 9.47 -21.03
N LYS A 71 -2.34 8.62 -21.92
CA LYS A 71 -3.48 7.77 -21.58
C LYS A 71 -3.12 6.78 -20.48
N LEU A 72 -1.92 6.22 -20.54
CA LEU A 72 -1.40 5.30 -19.52
C LEU A 72 -1.29 5.98 -18.15
N MET A 73 -0.82 7.23 -18.12
CA MET A 73 -0.68 8.01 -16.89
C MET A 73 -2.02 8.24 -16.20
N TRP A 74 -3.03 8.69 -16.97
CA TRP A 74 -4.39 8.85 -16.45
C TRP A 74 -5.01 7.53 -15.99
N LEU A 75 -4.84 6.47 -16.80
CA LEU A 75 -5.36 5.16 -16.47
C LEU A 75 -4.75 4.61 -15.19
N LEU A 76 -3.41 4.68 -15.04
CA LEU A 76 -2.73 4.26 -13.83
C LEU A 76 -3.16 5.08 -12.61
N ALA A 77 -3.27 6.41 -12.74
CA ALA A 77 -3.70 7.27 -11.66
C ALA A 77 -5.12 6.94 -11.18
N ILE A 78 -6.06 6.75 -12.10
CA ILE A 78 -7.46 6.41 -11.79
C ILE A 78 -7.57 5.01 -11.17
N ILE A 79 -6.94 4.01 -11.77
CA ILE A 79 -6.96 2.64 -11.24
C ILE A 79 -6.33 2.62 -9.83
N THR A 80 -5.18 3.25 -9.64
CA THR A 80 -4.51 3.33 -8.35
C THR A 80 -5.39 4.00 -7.30
N PHE A 81 -6.06 5.10 -7.66
CA PHE A 81 -6.95 5.84 -6.76
C PHE A 81 -8.10 4.98 -6.23
N PHE A 82 -8.80 4.26 -7.11
CA PHE A 82 -9.92 3.40 -6.70
C PHE A 82 -9.45 2.11 -6.04
N MET A 83 -8.35 1.53 -6.51
CA MET A 83 -7.79 0.32 -5.93
C MET A 83 -7.32 0.57 -4.49
N SER A 84 -6.70 1.72 -4.22
CA SER A 84 -6.27 2.09 -2.87
C SER A 84 -7.43 2.40 -1.92
N ALA A 85 -8.61 2.72 -2.41
CA ALA A 85 -9.79 2.88 -1.56
C ALA A 85 -10.33 1.54 -1.05
N ALA A 86 -10.08 0.44 -1.78
CA ALA A 86 -10.50 -0.91 -1.42
C ALA A 86 -9.40 -1.73 -0.73
N LEU A 87 -8.15 -1.45 -1.09
CA LEU A 87 -6.94 -1.99 -0.48
C LEU A 87 -6.28 -0.90 0.35
N ASP A 88 -5.18 -1.23 1.01
CA ASP A 88 -4.35 -0.20 1.61
C ASP A 88 -3.46 0.50 0.56
N ASN A 89 -3.03 1.72 0.89
CA ASN A 89 -2.21 2.56 0.03
C ASN A 89 -0.81 1.96 -0.22
N MET A 90 -0.27 1.22 0.74
CA MET A 90 1.05 0.63 0.63
C MET A 90 1.06 -0.56 -0.33
N THR A 91 0.14 -1.52 -0.16
CA THR A 91 -0.02 -2.68 -1.05
C THR A 91 -0.34 -2.24 -2.47
N THR A 92 -1.28 -1.29 -2.63
CA THR A 92 -1.61 -0.72 -3.94
C THR A 92 -0.40 -0.09 -4.62
N THR A 93 0.40 0.68 -3.88
CA THR A 93 1.62 1.28 -4.43
C THR A 93 2.61 0.23 -4.91
N ILE A 94 2.85 -0.82 -4.13
CA ILE A 94 3.77 -1.90 -4.47
C ILE A 94 3.33 -2.59 -5.76
N ILE A 95 2.06 -2.99 -5.85
CA ILE A 95 1.49 -3.68 -7.02
C ILE A 95 1.62 -2.80 -8.27
N MET A 96 1.21 -1.54 -8.18
CA MET A 96 1.21 -0.63 -9.31
C MET A 96 2.63 -0.24 -9.76
N VAL A 97 3.59 -0.10 -8.84
CA VAL A 97 4.99 0.14 -9.18
C VAL A 97 5.65 -1.09 -9.81
N MET A 98 5.31 -2.30 -9.36
CA MET A 98 5.78 -3.53 -10.02
C MET A 98 5.25 -3.64 -11.45
N LEU A 99 3.97 -3.32 -11.67
CA LEU A 99 3.37 -3.25 -12.99
C LEU A 99 4.07 -2.19 -13.87
N LEU A 100 4.29 -1.00 -13.34
CA LEU A 100 4.95 0.10 -14.02
C LEU A 100 6.34 -0.31 -14.57
N ARG A 101 7.10 -1.07 -13.79
CA ARG A 101 8.42 -1.59 -14.19
C ARG A 101 8.37 -2.46 -15.44
N ARG A 102 7.26 -3.14 -15.70
CA ARG A 102 7.07 -3.97 -16.89
C ARG A 102 6.68 -3.15 -18.13
N ILE A 103 6.09 -1.97 -17.94
CA ILE A 103 5.52 -1.16 -19.02
C ILE A 103 6.47 -0.08 -19.49
N ILE A 104 7.24 0.55 -18.60
CA ILE A 104 8.11 1.70 -18.88
C ILE A 104 9.56 1.33 -18.64
N ALA A 105 10.35 1.31 -19.73
CA ALA A 105 11.78 1.02 -19.69
C ALA A 105 12.61 2.22 -19.22
N ASP A 106 12.24 3.44 -19.61
CA ASP A 106 13.02 4.63 -19.24
C ASP A 106 12.92 4.95 -17.76
N GLN A 107 14.08 5.08 -17.12
CA GLN A 107 14.17 5.28 -15.67
C GLN A 107 13.63 6.64 -15.24
N LYS A 108 13.85 7.70 -16.01
CA LYS A 108 13.40 9.06 -15.66
C LYS A 108 11.88 9.16 -15.73
N GLU A 109 11.28 8.63 -16.77
CA GLU A 109 9.83 8.58 -16.92
C GLU A 109 9.20 7.73 -15.81
N ARG A 110 9.81 6.58 -15.51
CA ARG A 110 9.38 5.69 -14.44
C ARG A 110 9.31 6.38 -13.08
N TRP A 111 10.23 7.29 -12.77
CA TRP A 111 10.19 8.08 -11.54
C TRP A 111 8.96 9.00 -11.48
N ILE A 112 8.61 9.64 -12.57
CA ILE A 112 7.43 10.52 -12.65
C ILE A 112 6.15 9.71 -12.48
N PHE A 113 6.03 8.59 -13.20
CA PHE A 113 4.88 7.69 -13.05
C PHE A 113 4.78 7.09 -11.64
N ALA A 114 5.89 6.66 -11.05
CA ALA A 114 5.90 6.14 -9.68
C ALA A 114 5.47 7.21 -8.66
N SER A 115 5.92 8.45 -8.82
CA SER A 115 5.47 9.56 -7.97
C SER A 115 3.96 9.78 -8.05
N LEU A 116 3.38 9.70 -9.25
CA LEU A 116 1.94 9.80 -9.44
C LEU A 116 1.16 8.63 -8.82
N ILE A 117 1.71 7.41 -8.95
CA ILE A 117 1.13 6.23 -8.30
C ILE A 117 1.09 6.43 -6.78
N VAL A 118 2.18 6.91 -6.17
CA VAL A 118 2.22 7.19 -4.72
C VAL A 118 1.19 8.24 -4.31
N ILE A 119 1.09 9.34 -5.07
CA ILE A 119 0.09 10.39 -4.81
C ILE A 119 -1.33 9.83 -4.96
N ALA A 120 -1.60 9.07 -6.02
CA ALA A 120 -2.90 8.49 -6.28
C ALA A 120 -3.29 7.45 -5.22
N ALA A 121 -2.35 6.62 -4.77
CA ALA A 121 -2.59 5.64 -3.72
C ALA A 121 -2.92 6.30 -2.39
N ASN A 122 -2.14 7.28 -1.95
CA ASN A 122 -2.42 7.98 -0.69
C ASN A 122 -3.74 8.76 -0.76
N SER A 123 -4.00 9.44 -1.87
CA SER A 123 -5.26 10.17 -2.06
C SER A 123 -6.46 9.21 -2.15
N GLY A 124 -6.28 8.05 -2.78
CA GLY A 124 -7.31 7.01 -2.87
C GLY A 124 -7.65 6.40 -1.51
N GLY A 125 -6.65 6.15 -0.67
CA GLY A 125 -6.86 5.66 0.69
C GLY A 125 -7.54 6.66 1.62
N ALA A 126 -7.28 7.95 1.43
CA ALA A 126 -7.72 8.99 2.37
C ALA A 126 -9.24 9.18 2.47
N TRP A 127 -10.01 8.90 1.41
CA TRP A 127 -11.48 9.07 1.41
C TRP A 127 -12.25 7.79 1.75
N SER A 128 -11.56 6.66 1.84
CA SER A 128 -12.15 5.38 2.21
C SER A 128 -11.91 5.08 3.69
N PRO A 129 -12.86 4.48 4.41
CA PRO A 129 -12.66 4.10 5.82
C PRO A 129 -11.62 2.98 6.01
N ILE A 130 -11.32 2.18 4.96
CA ILE A 130 -10.41 1.04 5.01
C ILE A 130 -9.15 1.21 4.15
N GLY A 131 -9.05 2.29 3.36
CA GLY A 131 -7.95 2.49 2.42
C GLY A 131 -6.66 3.04 3.04
N ASP A 132 -6.70 3.49 4.29
CA ASP A 132 -5.52 3.99 5.03
C ASP A 132 -5.66 3.63 6.51
N VAL A 133 -4.54 3.25 7.14
CA VAL A 133 -4.49 2.92 8.58
C VAL A 133 -5.01 4.07 9.44
N THR A 134 -4.73 5.31 9.07
CA THR A 134 -5.17 6.49 9.81
C THR A 134 -6.69 6.66 9.76
N THR A 135 -7.32 6.42 8.62
CA THR A 135 -8.77 6.47 8.47
C THR A 135 -9.46 5.31 9.18
N ILE A 136 -8.87 4.11 9.16
CA ILE A 136 -9.32 2.96 9.94
C ILE A 136 -9.36 3.31 11.43
N MET A 137 -8.28 3.86 11.97
CA MET A 137 -8.19 4.22 13.39
C MET A 137 -9.26 5.24 13.81
N LEU A 138 -9.50 6.25 12.98
CA LEU A 138 -10.52 7.28 13.25
C LEU A 138 -11.94 6.71 13.17
N TRP A 139 -12.18 5.79 12.23
CA TRP A 139 -13.48 5.16 12.04
C TRP A 139 -13.79 4.15 13.16
N MET A 140 -12.84 3.30 13.53
CA MET A 140 -13.02 2.32 14.62
C MET A 140 -13.25 2.98 15.96
N ARG A 141 -12.60 4.11 16.23
CA ARG A 141 -12.84 4.92 17.45
C ARG A 141 -14.15 5.71 17.44
N GLY A 142 -14.96 5.59 16.39
CA GLY A 142 -16.23 6.30 16.26
C GLY A 142 -16.11 7.80 16.05
N ASN A 143 -14.90 8.34 15.81
CA ASN A 143 -14.67 9.77 15.58
C ASN A 143 -15.24 10.24 14.24
N VAL A 144 -15.36 9.32 13.27
CA VAL A 144 -15.85 9.63 11.92
C VAL A 144 -16.76 8.51 11.44
N THR A 145 -17.88 8.88 10.80
CA THR A 145 -18.75 7.91 10.13
C THR A 145 -18.29 7.72 8.68
N SER A 146 -18.37 6.49 8.16
CA SER A 146 -17.94 6.15 6.79
C SER A 146 -18.60 7.04 5.73
N GLY A 147 -19.90 7.32 5.85
CA GLY A 147 -20.62 8.18 4.91
C GLY A 147 -20.13 9.62 4.91
N LEU A 148 -19.83 10.18 6.07
CA LEU A 148 -19.31 11.53 6.20
C LEU A 148 -17.87 11.63 5.65
N LEU A 149 -17.05 10.63 5.92
CA LEU A 149 -15.67 10.54 5.40
C LEU A 149 -15.68 10.57 3.87
N VAL A 150 -16.44 9.68 3.24
CA VAL A 150 -16.57 9.64 1.78
C VAL A 150 -17.10 10.97 1.23
N ALA A 151 -18.20 11.50 1.77
CA ALA A 151 -18.82 12.71 1.26
C ALA A 151 -17.91 13.95 1.35
N LYS A 152 -17.08 14.04 2.38
CA LYS A 152 -16.22 15.21 2.62
C LYS A 152 -14.85 15.09 1.96
N LEU A 153 -14.27 13.89 1.91
CA LEU A 153 -12.89 13.70 1.45
C LEU A 153 -12.78 13.23 0.00
N PHE A 154 -13.83 12.66 -0.60
CA PHE A 154 -13.76 12.18 -1.98
C PHE A 154 -13.36 13.29 -2.97
N LEU A 155 -14.01 14.45 -2.91
CA LEU A 155 -13.74 15.55 -3.85
C LEU A 155 -12.33 16.14 -3.67
N PRO A 156 -11.85 16.49 -2.46
CA PRO A 156 -10.46 16.91 -2.25
C PRO A 156 -9.44 15.87 -2.69
N ALA A 157 -9.68 14.58 -2.37
CA ALA A 157 -8.82 13.49 -2.78
C ALA A 157 -8.75 13.33 -4.30
N LEU A 158 -9.87 13.45 -4.99
CA LEU A 158 -9.92 13.40 -6.45
C LEU A 158 -9.13 14.57 -7.08
N VAL A 159 -9.30 15.79 -6.57
CA VAL A 159 -8.57 16.98 -7.04
C VAL A 159 -7.06 16.81 -6.81
N SER A 160 -6.63 16.23 -5.68
CA SER A 160 -5.23 15.99 -5.38
C SER A 160 -4.56 15.01 -6.33
N VAL A 161 -5.31 14.16 -7.05
CA VAL A 161 -4.79 13.27 -8.10
C VAL A 161 -4.84 13.95 -9.48
N ILE A 162 -5.93 14.63 -9.80
CA ILE A 162 -6.12 15.25 -11.11
C ILE A 162 -5.05 16.31 -11.39
N ILE A 163 -4.78 17.19 -10.43
CA ILE A 163 -3.84 18.30 -10.64
C ILE A 163 -2.42 17.80 -10.91
N PRO A 164 -1.79 16.94 -10.08
CA PRO A 164 -0.46 16.43 -10.37
C PRO A 164 -0.39 15.63 -11.67
N THR A 165 -1.42 14.84 -11.98
CA THR A 165 -1.48 14.06 -13.22
C THR A 165 -1.51 14.97 -14.44
N ALA A 166 -2.33 16.04 -14.43
CA ALA A 166 -2.40 17.01 -15.51
C ALA A 166 -1.06 17.78 -15.67
N ILE A 167 -0.40 18.11 -14.57
CA ILE A 167 0.93 18.75 -14.59
C ILE A 167 1.97 17.79 -15.17
N ALA A 168 1.99 16.53 -14.73
CA ALA A 168 2.95 15.53 -15.20
C ALA A 168 2.79 15.23 -16.69
N CYS A 169 1.57 15.24 -17.22
CA CYS A 169 1.35 15.10 -18.67
C CYS A 169 2.02 16.22 -19.51
N ARG A 170 2.34 17.36 -18.91
CA ARG A 170 3.09 18.42 -19.62
C ARG A 170 4.59 18.18 -19.68
N TYR A 171 5.13 17.37 -18.78
CA TYR A 171 6.57 17.08 -18.73
C TYR A 171 6.97 15.82 -19.50
N ILE A 172 6.03 14.94 -19.81
CA ILE A 172 6.27 13.71 -20.56
C ILE A 172 5.77 13.91 -21.99
N PRO A 173 6.61 13.69 -23.01
CA PRO A 173 6.18 13.74 -24.41
C PRO A 173 5.12 12.67 -24.69
N ASP A 174 4.15 13.01 -25.55
CA ASP A 174 3.06 12.11 -25.95
C ASP A 174 3.59 11.08 -26.97
N GLU A 175 4.41 10.17 -26.49
CA GLU A 175 4.99 9.07 -27.27
C GLU A 175 4.46 7.73 -26.76
N ASN A 176 4.67 6.68 -27.57
CA ASN A 176 4.33 5.33 -27.16
C ASN A 176 5.33 4.81 -26.12
N ALA A 177 4.82 4.22 -25.05
CA ALA A 177 5.64 3.56 -24.05
C ALA A 177 6.37 2.35 -24.68
N HIS A 178 7.68 2.28 -24.52
CA HIS A 178 8.46 1.12 -24.88
C HIS A 178 8.55 0.20 -23.67
N PRO A 179 7.99 -1.04 -23.74
CA PRO A 179 8.19 -2.01 -22.68
C PRO A 179 9.69 -2.31 -22.57
N GLU A 180 10.14 -2.40 -21.32
CA GLU A 180 11.48 -2.93 -21.07
C GLU A 180 11.54 -4.30 -21.73
N LYS A 181 12.45 -4.49 -22.71
CA LYS A 181 12.84 -5.84 -23.09
C LYS A 181 13.39 -6.43 -21.80
N LEU A 182 12.60 -7.29 -21.14
CA LEU A 182 13.15 -8.18 -20.14
C LEU A 182 14.23 -8.96 -20.90
N ASP A 183 15.48 -8.50 -20.79
CA ASP A 183 16.61 -9.37 -21.04
C ASP A 183 16.30 -10.59 -20.20
N THR A 184 16.05 -11.68 -20.90
CA THR A 184 15.77 -12.99 -20.30
C THR A 184 16.66 -13.13 -19.10
N ALA A 185 16.06 -13.09 -17.90
CA ALA A 185 16.79 -13.26 -16.65
C ALA A 185 17.80 -14.36 -16.91
N PRO A 186 19.09 -14.17 -16.57
CA PRO A 186 20.10 -15.17 -16.85
C PRO A 186 19.48 -16.48 -16.40
N LYS A 187 19.30 -17.43 -17.33
CA LYS A 187 18.76 -18.74 -17.03
C LYS A 187 19.68 -19.27 -15.96
N LEU A 188 19.24 -19.18 -14.71
CA LEU A 188 19.97 -19.85 -13.62
C LEU A 188 20.16 -21.26 -14.12
N PRO A 189 21.41 -21.77 -14.15
CA PRO A 189 21.64 -23.14 -14.55
C PRO A 189 20.70 -24.00 -13.71
N PRO A 190 20.05 -25.02 -14.30
CA PRO A 190 19.13 -25.87 -13.55
C PRO A 190 19.87 -26.30 -12.28
N VAL A 191 19.37 -25.84 -11.12
CA VAL A 191 19.92 -26.24 -9.83
C VAL A 191 19.74 -27.74 -9.80
N SER A 192 20.83 -28.45 -9.98
CA SER A 192 20.83 -29.91 -9.94
C SER A 192 20.45 -30.32 -8.53
N TYR A 193 19.21 -30.76 -8.34
CA TYR A 193 18.71 -31.33 -7.07
C TYR A 193 19.40 -32.64 -6.67
N THR A 194 20.54 -32.97 -7.29
CA THR A 194 21.29 -34.17 -7.01
C THR A 194 22.01 -34.14 -5.67
N HIS A 195 22.18 -32.98 -5.03
CA HIS A 195 22.89 -32.92 -3.73
C HIS A 195 22.01 -33.13 -2.49
N LEU A 196 20.67 -33.11 -2.61
CA LEU A 196 19.78 -33.35 -1.47
C LEU A 196 19.46 -34.87 -1.26
N ARG A 197 19.80 -35.74 -2.21
CA ARG A 197 19.52 -37.18 -2.12
C ARG A 197 20.67 -38.00 -1.57
N ALA A 198 21.83 -37.38 -1.31
CA ALA A 198 23.03 -38.12 -0.84
C ALA A 198 23.13 -38.27 0.68
N HIS A 199 22.20 -37.68 1.46
CA HIS A 199 22.19 -37.76 2.92
C HIS A 199 21.15 -38.73 3.52
N GLU A 200 20.31 -39.35 2.70
CA GLU A 200 19.26 -40.27 3.20
C GLU A 200 19.57 -41.76 3.05
N THR A 201 20.77 -42.12 2.60
CA THR A 201 21.13 -43.56 2.43
C THR A 201 22.34 -44.00 3.23
N THR A 202 22.56 -43.46 4.43
CA THR A 202 23.49 -44.00 5.40
C THR A 202 22.91 -43.91 6.80
N LEU A 203 21.99 -44.80 7.10
CA LEU A 203 21.73 -45.39 8.43
C LEU A 203 21.14 -46.77 8.20
#